data_15569532a2211607a76e51a0382c92a6
#
_entry.id   15569532a2211607a76e51a0382c92a6
#
_cell.length_a   1.000
_cell.length_b   1.000
_cell.length_c   1.000
_cell.angle_alpha   90.00
_cell.angle_beta   90.00
_cell.angle_gamma   90.00
#
_symmetry.space_group_name_H-M   'P 1'
#
loop_
_entity.id
_entity.type
_entity.pdbx_description
1 polymer ?
#
loop_
_entity_poly.entity_id
_entity_poly.type
_entity_poly.pdbx_seq_one_letter_code
_entity_poly.pdbx_strand_id
1 'polypeptide(L)'
;DLCQVPEEQPEYSEYDVIKHIDKVKNFDPYDYQQNAVVGAIQNKKHFIRAATGSGKSFIIGLIVDFLISRGLKGLILVPNILLVNQFYSDLNDYKLDCYFKTHLIGGEFKEKNFDKPLTISTYQSVMRFKESLSQLDFIIVDEAHMAKASEVFDIVSKCINAKYKIGLSGTLPEDPADRMKILCCFGKPKTYITTQGLIDRGLATPVSISVININYNVSLKGDYHTQLKFLKEYDPRNKLIINLTNSLKGNTLVLFQHTVHGYYLMYEIFRSRGIQIQQKDITGKNALVMQTQHKIYFINGSIEGKNRETIRNILDTQTDAVIIANYSTMSTGANIKNLHNMVFASPLKSYVTVTQSIGRGLRLHKSKQVFKLYDLADNIGIFKSQLNHRIKTSYEPEGFQVNIKSITI
;
A
#
# COMPACT_ATOMS: atom_id res chain seq x y z
N ASP A 1 -16.25 12.87 -37.25
CA ASP A 1 -17.42 12.22 -36.59
C ASP A 1 -17.04 10.78 -36.26
N LEU A 2 -16.31 10.63 -35.17
CA LEU A 2 -16.00 9.33 -34.60
C LEU A 2 -17.19 8.86 -33.80
N CYS A 3 -17.72 7.69 -34.16
CA CYS A 3 -18.84 6.99 -33.56
C CYS A 3 -19.12 7.37 -32.12
N GLN A 4 -20.15 8.19 -31.89
CA GLN A 4 -20.79 8.26 -30.58
C GLN A 4 -21.46 6.88 -30.35
N VAL A 5 -20.78 6.04 -29.57
CA VAL A 5 -21.42 4.86 -28.99
C VAL A 5 -22.58 5.41 -28.14
N PRO A 6 -23.83 4.97 -28.38
CA PRO A 6 -24.93 5.42 -27.56
C PRO A 6 -24.58 5.18 -26.08
N GLU A 7 -24.67 6.18 -25.22
CA GLU A 7 -24.55 6.00 -23.78
C GLU A 7 -25.71 5.08 -23.36
N GLU A 8 -25.39 3.80 -23.10
CA GLU A 8 -26.36 2.90 -22.50
C GLU A 8 -26.82 3.50 -21.17
N GLN A 9 -28.12 3.66 -21.03
CA GLN A 9 -28.68 4.12 -19.75
C GLN A 9 -28.24 3.14 -18.64
N PRO A 10 -27.81 3.66 -17.48
CA PRO A 10 -27.36 2.80 -16.39
C PRO A 10 -28.51 1.89 -15.93
N GLU A 11 -28.19 0.62 -15.70
CA GLU A 11 -29.15 -0.42 -15.28
C GLU A 11 -29.77 -0.10 -13.91
N TYR A 12 -29.04 0.65 -13.06
CA TYR A 12 -29.49 1.10 -11.75
C TYR A 12 -29.31 2.61 -11.63
N SER A 13 -30.34 3.29 -11.09
CA SER A 13 -30.26 4.72 -10.83
C SER A 13 -29.34 5.03 -9.65
N GLU A 14 -28.84 6.26 -9.57
CA GLU A 14 -28.11 6.75 -8.41
C GLU A 14 -28.91 6.58 -7.12
N TYR A 15 -30.23 6.85 -7.17
CA TYR A 15 -31.12 6.68 -6.05
C TYR A 15 -31.14 5.23 -5.53
N ASP A 16 -31.17 4.22 -6.42
CA ASP A 16 -31.17 2.82 -6.01
C ASP A 16 -29.89 2.44 -5.27
N VAL A 17 -28.75 2.97 -5.72
CA VAL A 17 -27.44 2.72 -5.12
C VAL A 17 -27.37 3.39 -3.75
N ILE A 18 -27.70 4.68 -3.66
CA ILE A 18 -27.67 5.43 -2.38
C ILE A 18 -28.63 4.81 -1.37
N LYS A 19 -29.87 4.49 -1.76
CA LYS A 19 -30.85 3.82 -0.90
C LYS A 19 -30.35 2.47 -0.36
N HIS A 20 -29.51 1.76 -1.11
CA HIS A 20 -28.86 0.53 -0.62
C HIS A 20 -27.77 0.85 0.39
N ILE A 21 -26.91 1.83 0.11
CA ILE A 21 -25.83 2.28 0.98
C ILE A 21 -26.39 2.74 2.34
N ASP A 22 -27.50 3.47 2.37
CA ASP A 22 -28.16 3.97 3.58
C ASP A 22 -28.65 2.86 4.55
N LYS A 23 -28.70 1.61 4.08
CA LYS A 23 -29.01 0.46 4.95
C LYS A 23 -27.82 0.02 5.82
N VAL A 24 -26.61 0.42 5.48
CA VAL A 24 -25.40 0.08 6.23
C VAL A 24 -25.36 0.92 7.51
N LYS A 25 -25.58 0.28 8.65
CA LYS A 25 -25.80 0.98 9.93
C LYS A 25 -24.52 1.30 10.70
N ASN A 26 -23.42 0.63 10.41
CA ASN A 26 -22.20 0.72 11.26
C ASN A 26 -21.23 1.81 10.84
N PHE A 27 -21.26 2.24 9.61
CA PHE A 27 -20.34 3.22 9.04
C PHE A 27 -21.09 4.10 8.07
N ASP A 28 -21.04 5.41 8.30
CA ASP A 28 -21.54 6.39 7.33
C ASP A 28 -20.46 6.63 6.28
N PRO A 29 -20.69 6.26 5.01
CA PRO A 29 -19.71 6.49 3.96
C PRO A 29 -19.60 7.99 3.65
N TYR A 30 -18.37 8.44 3.45
CA TYR A 30 -18.13 9.79 2.97
C TYR A 30 -18.67 9.98 1.55
N ASP A 31 -18.96 11.24 1.20
CA ASP A 31 -19.45 11.64 -0.12
C ASP A 31 -18.64 11.06 -1.29
N TYR A 32 -17.29 11.11 -1.21
CA TYR A 32 -16.43 10.55 -2.24
C TYR A 32 -16.50 9.02 -2.32
N GLN A 33 -16.81 8.34 -1.22
CA GLN A 33 -17.01 6.89 -1.20
C GLN A 33 -18.35 6.52 -1.86
N GLN A 34 -19.40 7.24 -1.52
CA GLN A 34 -20.72 7.08 -2.16
C GLN A 34 -20.60 7.33 -3.68
N ASN A 35 -19.98 8.44 -4.07
CA ASN A 35 -19.75 8.78 -5.47
C ASN A 35 -18.93 7.72 -6.21
N ALA A 36 -17.95 7.08 -5.55
CA ALA A 36 -17.17 5.99 -6.13
C ALA A 36 -18.01 4.74 -6.36
N VAL A 37 -18.89 4.39 -5.40
CA VAL A 37 -19.82 3.26 -5.54
C VAL A 37 -20.81 3.52 -6.67
N VAL A 38 -21.45 4.68 -6.69
CA VAL A 38 -22.40 5.08 -7.77
C VAL A 38 -21.69 5.02 -9.12
N GLY A 39 -20.50 5.63 -9.24
CA GLY A 39 -19.75 5.62 -10.47
C GLY A 39 -19.38 4.22 -10.96
N ALA A 40 -19.03 3.30 -10.05
CA ALA A 40 -18.72 1.93 -10.40
C ALA A 40 -19.94 1.15 -10.92
N ILE A 41 -21.09 1.33 -10.28
CA ILE A 41 -22.34 0.65 -10.67
C ILE A 41 -22.87 1.18 -12.01
N GLN A 42 -22.84 2.51 -12.20
CA GLN A 42 -23.37 3.13 -13.43
C GLN A 42 -22.49 2.86 -14.65
N ASN A 43 -21.15 2.88 -14.49
CA ASN A 43 -20.26 2.74 -15.65
C ASN A 43 -19.91 1.27 -15.99
N LYS A 44 -20.24 0.29 -15.14
CA LYS A 44 -19.96 -1.13 -15.34
C LYS A 44 -18.46 -1.46 -15.46
N LYS A 45 -17.72 -0.78 -16.36
CA LYS A 45 -16.24 -0.79 -16.44
C LYS A 45 -15.72 0.49 -15.81
N HIS A 46 -15.04 0.36 -14.66
CA HIS A 46 -14.66 1.53 -13.89
C HIS A 46 -13.34 1.34 -13.14
N PHE A 47 -12.44 2.32 -13.27
CA PHE A 47 -11.22 2.37 -12.47
C PHE A 47 -11.32 3.47 -11.43
N ILE A 48 -11.39 3.07 -10.17
CA ILE A 48 -11.45 3.98 -9.01
C ILE A 48 -10.02 4.30 -8.58
N ARG A 49 -9.59 5.55 -8.78
CA ARG A 49 -8.38 6.07 -8.18
C ARG A 49 -8.73 6.76 -6.87
N ALA A 50 -8.23 6.22 -5.77
CA ALA A 50 -8.43 6.76 -4.43
C ALA A 50 -7.18 6.58 -3.58
N ALA A 51 -6.79 7.61 -2.85
CA ALA A 51 -5.57 7.65 -2.05
C ALA A 51 -5.49 6.51 -1.03
N THR A 52 -4.28 6.18 -0.59
CA THR A 52 -4.09 5.24 0.52
C THR A 52 -4.74 5.79 1.79
N GLY A 53 -5.52 4.95 2.47
CA GLY A 53 -6.27 5.38 3.65
C GLY A 53 -7.66 5.96 3.36
N SER A 54 -8.09 6.04 2.09
CA SER A 54 -9.44 6.52 1.71
C SER A 54 -10.59 5.54 2.00
N GLY A 55 -10.31 4.36 2.53
CA GLY A 55 -11.32 3.33 2.77
C GLY A 55 -11.70 2.55 1.51
N LYS A 56 -10.74 2.23 0.63
CA LYS A 56 -10.97 1.42 -0.58
C LYS A 56 -11.66 0.09 -0.29
N SER A 57 -11.29 -0.60 0.80
CA SER A 57 -11.94 -1.86 1.20
C SER A 57 -13.43 -1.65 1.52
N PHE A 58 -13.79 -0.54 2.12
CA PHE A 58 -15.19 -0.20 2.38
C PHE A 58 -15.94 0.11 1.07
N ILE A 59 -15.35 0.87 0.16
CA ILE A 59 -15.92 1.12 -1.18
C ILE A 59 -16.19 -0.22 -1.91
N ILE A 60 -15.21 -1.13 -1.92
CA ILE A 60 -15.37 -2.47 -2.51
C ILE A 60 -16.49 -3.24 -1.81
N GLY A 61 -16.51 -3.23 -0.49
CA GLY A 61 -17.56 -3.88 0.30
C GLY A 61 -18.96 -3.42 -0.10
N LEU A 62 -19.17 -2.10 -0.19
CA LEU A 62 -20.47 -1.52 -0.60
C LEU A 62 -20.85 -1.90 -2.02
N ILE A 63 -19.91 -1.87 -2.98
CA ILE A 63 -20.17 -2.29 -4.37
C ILE A 63 -20.60 -3.76 -4.41
N VAL A 64 -19.84 -4.62 -3.72
CA VAL A 64 -20.11 -6.07 -3.70
C VAL A 64 -21.45 -6.36 -3.03
N ASP A 65 -21.72 -5.74 -1.90
CA ASP A 65 -22.98 -5.94 -1.17
C ASP A 65 -24.18 -5.55 -2.03
N PHE A 66 -24.07 -4.43 -2.76
CA PHE A 66 -25.08 -4.02 -3.73
C PHE A 66 -25.28 -5.09 -4.81
N LEU A 67 -24.20 -5.54 -5.48
CA LEU A 67 -24.29 -6.49 -6.59
C LEU A 67 -24.81 -7.86 -6.13
N ILE A 68 -24.36 -8.36 -4.97
CA ILE A 68 -24.85 -9.61 -4.38
C ILE A 68 -26.32 -9.52 -3.97
N SER A 69 -26.79 -8.35 -3.52
CA SER A 69 -28.22 -8.13 -3.20
C SER A 69 -29.13 -8.22 -4.44
N ARG A 70 -28.55 -8.03 -5.64
CA ARG A 70 -29.23 -8.17 -6.94
C ARG A 70 -29.13 -9.60 -7.52
N GLY A 71 -28.60 -10.55 -6.76
CA GLY A 71 -28.44 -11.94 -7.18
C GLY A 71 -27.23 -12.20 -8.08
N LEU A 72 -26.34 -11.23 -8.24
CA LEU A 72 -25.15 -11.37 -9.08
C LEU A 72 -24.05 -12.13 -8.35
N LYS A 73 -23.21 -12.85 -9.11
CA LYS A 73 -22.10 -13.66 -8.63
C LYS A 73 -20.76 -13.07 -9.07
N GLY A 74 -19.79 -13.00 -8.15
CA GLY A 74 -18.53 -12.37 -8.52
C GLY A 74 -17.34 -12.69 -7.67
N LEU A 75 -16.25 -12.01 -8.03
CA LEU A 75 -14.91 -12.24 -7.52
C LEU A 75 -14.24 -10.93 -7.09
N ILE A 76 -13.65 -10.94 -5.88
CA ILE A 76 -12.66 -9.93 -5.45
C ILE A 76 -11.27 -10.54 -5.58
N LEU A 77 -10.40 -9.87 -6.33
CA LEU A 77 -8.98 -10.20 -6.43
C LEU A 77 -8.14 -9.28 -5.58
N VAL A 78 -7.28 -9.86 -4.77
CA VAL A 78 -6.33 -9.16 -3.90
C VAL A 78 -4.90 -9.66 -4.12
N PRO A 79 -3.86 -8.85 -3.81
CA PRO A 79 -2.46 -9.20 -4.10
C PRO A 79 -1.93 -10.41 -3.35
N ASN A 80 -2.38 -10.66 -2.12
CA ASN A 80 -1.83 -11.72 -1.27
C ASN A 80 -2.85 -12.29 -0.29
N ILE A 81 -2.50 -13.42 0.33
CA ILE A 81 -3.38 -14.17 1.22
C ILE A 81 -3.75 -13.42 2.51
N LEU A 82 -2.87 -12.55 3.01
CA LEU A 82 -3.16 -11.74 4.19
C LEU A 82 -4.31 -10.78 3.93
N LEU A 83 -4.35 -10.21 2.71
CA LEU A 83 -5.45 -9.35 2.28
C LEU A 83 -6.75 -10.12 2.04
N VAL A 84 -6.70 -11.40 1.67
CA VAL A 84 -7.92 -12.26 1.60
C VAL A 84 -8.58 -12.33 2.97
N ASN A 85 -7.80 -12.65 4.02
CA ASN A 85 -8.30 -12.74 5.39
C ASN A 85 -8.77 -11.38 5.92
N GLN A 86 -7.99 -10.33 5.65
CA GLN A 86 -8.34 -8.97 6.08
C GLN A 86 -9.65 -8.52 5.43
N PHE A 87 -9.79 -8.70 4.12
CA PHE A 87 -11.01 -8.31 3.40
C PHE A 87 -12.24 -9.04 3.95
N TYR A 88 -12.11 -10.34 4.22
CA TYR A 88 -13.19 -11.11 4.82
C TYR A 88 -13.56 -10.59 6.22
N SER A 89 -12.56 -10.27 7.05
CA SER A 89 -12.79 -9.62 8.35
C SER A 89 -13.45 -8.24 8.20
N ASP A 90 -12.96 -7.43 7.25
CA ASP A 90 -13.50 -6.08 6.99
C ASP A 90 -15.00 -6.14 6.62
N LEU A 91 -15.43 -7.11 5.78
CA LEU A 91 -16.84 -7.28 5.43
C LEU A 91 -17.72 -7.57 6.67
N ASN A 92 -17.19 -8.36 7.62
CA ASN A 92 -17.86 -8.64 8.89
C ASN A 92 -17.93 -7.39 9.78
N ASP A 93 -16.83 -6.66 9.89
CA ASP A 93 -16.74 -5.43 10.70
C ASP A 93 -17.69 -4.35 10.17
N TYR A 94 -17.83 -4.26 8.85
CA TYR A 94 -18.80 -3.37 8.19
C TYR A 94 -20.25 -3.86 8.30
N LYS A 95 -20.48 -5.11 8.78
CA LYS A 95 -21.79 -5.76 8.86
C LYS A 95 -22.53 -5.78 7.53
N LEU A 96 -21.84 -6.11 6.47
CA LEU A 96 -22.41 -6.26 5.14
C LEU A 96 -23.00 -7.66 4.96
N ASP A 97 -24.19 -7.75 4.37
CA ASP A 97 -24.90 -9.01 4.17
C ASP A 97 -24.15 -10.00 3.29
N CYS A 98 -23.32 -9.49 2.38
CA CYS A 98 -22.48 -10.30 1.50
C CYS A 98 -21.43 -11.13 2.26
N TYR A 99 -21.09 -10.78 3.51
CA TYR A 99 -20.16 -11.56 4.35
C TYR A 99 -20.56 -13.03 4.45
N PHE A 100 -21.83 -13.30 4.76
CA PHE A 100 -22.35 -14.67 4.91
C PHE A 100 -22.38 -15.47 3.60
N LYS A 101 -22.33 -14.77 2.46
CA LYS A 101 -22.34 -15.35 1.10
C LYS A 101 -20.94 -15.44 0.50
N THR A 102 -19.88 -15.26 1.31
CA THR A 102 -18.49 -15.20 0.86
C THR A 102 -17.80 -16.53 1.00
N HIS A 103 -16.95 -16.82 0.00
CA HIS A 103 -16.05 -17.95 -0.09
C HIS A 103 -14.61 -17.46 -0.24
N LEU A 104 -13.64 -18.16 0.36
CA LEU A 104 -12.23 -17.80 0.30
C LEU A 104 -11.43 -18.85 -0.48
N ILE A 105 -10.65 -18.41 -1.45
CA ILE A 105 -9.76 -19.28 -2.23
C ILE A 105 -8.30 -18.79 -2.08
N GLY A 106 -7.42 -19.69 -1.63
CA GLY A 106 -5.98 -19.45 -1.53
C GLY A 106 -5.38 -19.91 -0.22
N GLY A 107 -4.06 -20.08 -0.17
CA GLY A 107 -3.35 -20.51 1.03
C GLY A 107 -3.84 -21.84 1.57
N GLU A 108 -4.25 -21.86 2.83
CA GLU A 108 -4.72 -23.04 3.56
C GLU A 108 -6.20 -23.38 3.33
N PHE A 109 -6.94 -22.54 2.59
CA PHE A 109 -8.37 -22.80 2.33
C PHE A 109 -8.54 -24.03 1.43
N LYS A 110 -9.30 -25.00 1.93
CA LYS A 110 -9.51 -26.31 1.27
C LYS A 110 -10.51 -26.25 0.13
N GLU A 111 -11.43 -25.28 0.18
CA GLU A 111 -12.50 -25.13 -0.79
C GLU A 111 -11.97 -24.55 -2.10
N LYS A 112 -12.35 -25.18 -3.22
CA LYS A 112 -11.74 -24.94 -4.53
C LYS A 112 -12.79 -24.69 -5.64
N ASN A 113 -13.94 -24.14 -5.27
CA ASN A 113 -15.05 -23.91 -6.19
C ASN A 113 -15.64 -22.49 -6.00
N PHE A 114 -16.49 -22.09 -6.93
CA PHE A 114 -17.19 -20.82 -6.88
C PHE A 114 -18.68 -21.02 -6.50
N ASP A 115 -18.96 -21.83 -5.48
CA ASP A 115 -20.34 -22.20 -5.14
C ASP A 115 -21.11 -21.07 -4.47
N LYS A 116 -20.42 -20.19 -3.72
CA LYS A 116 -21.05 -19.03 -3.12
C LYS A 116 -21.11 -17.85 -4.08
N PRO A 117 -22.07 -16.92 -3.88
CA PRO A 117 -22.20 -15.72 -4.71
C PRO A 117 -20.95 -14.84 -4.74
N LEU A 118 -20.19 -14.75 -3.64
CA LEU A 118 -18.95 -13.99 -3.56
C LEU A 118 -17.76 -14.89 -3.33
N THR A 119 -16.69 -14.68 -4.09
CA THR A 119 -15.38 -15.30 -3.87
C THR A 119 -14.32 -14.22 -3.64
N ILE A 120 -13.45 -14.39 -2.64
CA ILE A 120 -12.25 -13.57 -2.46
C ILE A 120 -11.02 -14.46 -2.70
N SER A 121 -10.12 -14.04 -3.58
CA SER A 121 -8.95 -14.83 -3.97
C SER A 121 -7.74 -13.97 -4.28
N THR A 122 -6.55 -14.61 -4.28
CA THR A 122 -5.35 -13.99 -4.85
C THR A 122 -5.26 -14.25 -6.36
N TYR A 123 -4.50 -13.40 -7.08
CA TYR A 123 -4.25 -13.57 -8.52
C TYR A 123 -3.74 -14.98 -8.87
N GLN A 124 -2.75 -15.48 -8.08
CA GLN A 124 -2.14 -16.79 -8.34
C GLN A 124 -3.10 -17.95 -8.09
N SER A 125 -3.94 -17.84 -7.05
CA SER A 125 -4.87 -18.90 -6.68
C SER A 125 -6.01 -19.03 -7.71
N VAL A 126 -6.54 -17.91 -8.19
CA VAL A 126 -7.67 -17.89 -9.13
C VAL A 126 -7.29 -18.47 -10.50
N MET A 127 -6.03 -18.35 -10.90
CA MET A 127 -5.55 -18.88 -12.18
C MET A 127 -5.70 -20.41 -12.33
N ARG A 128 -5.91 -21.13 -11.21
CA ARG A 128 -6.21 -22.57 -11.21
C ARG A 128 -7.65 -22.89 -11.61
N PHE A 129 -8.54 -21.89 -11.65
CA PHE A 129 -9.98 -22.03 -11.90
C PHE A 129 -10.45 -21.24 -13.12
N LYS A 130 -9.61 -21.16 -14.15
CA LYS A 130 -9.84 -20.33 -15.35
C LYS A 130 -11.19 -20.56 -16.03
N GLU A 131 -11.66 -21.81 -16.04
CA GLU A 131 -12.92 -22.20 -16.67
C GLU A 131 -14.15 -21.64 -15.95
N SER A 132 -14.05 -21.49 -14.62
CA SER A 132 -15.14 -20.96 -13.80
C SER A 132 -15.27 -19.43 -13.89
N LEU A 133 -14.26 -18.73 -14.40
CA LEU A 133 -14.29 -17.26 -14.50
C LEU A 133 -15.36 -16.74 -15.47
N SER A 134 -15.74 -17.53 -16.48
CA SER A 134 -16.82 -17.18 -17.40
C SER A 134 -18.21 -17.13 -16.75
N GLN A 135 -18.38 -17.73 -15.56
CA GLN A 135 -19.65 -17.78 -14.84
C GLN A 135 -19.89 -16.53 -13.97
N LEU A 136 -18.92 -15.64 -13.90
CA LEU A 136 -18.96 -14.47 -13.02
C LEU A 136 -19.70 -13.30 -13.71
N ASP A 137 -20.57 -12.64 -12.95
CA ASP A 137 -21.28 -11.43 -13.38
C ASP A 137 -20.45 -10.17 -13.07
N PHE A 138 -19.55 -10.22 -12.08
CA PHE A 138 -18.65 -9.12 -11.76
C PHE A 138 -17.27 -9.59 -11.31
N ILE A 139 -16.28 -8.73 -11.54
CA ILE A 139 -14.92 -8.87 -11.02
C ILE A 139 -14.43 -7.52 -10.48
N ILE A 140 -13.89 -7.53 -9.26
CA ILE A 140 -13.28 -6.38 -8.63
C ILE A 140 -11.82 -6.70 -8.33
N VAL A 141 -10.92 -5.80 -8.70
CA VAL A 141 -9.48 -5.97 -8.54
C VAL A 141 -8.94 -4.88 -7.63
N ASP A 142 -8.58 -5.27 -6.41
CA ASP A 142 -7.91 -4.36 -5.47
C ASP A 142 -6.41 -4.27 -5.75
N GLU A 143 -5.85 -3.08 -5.54
CA GLU A 143 -4.46 -2.75 -5.85
C GLU A 143 -4.03 -3.25 -7.25
N ALA A 144 -4.84 -2.94 -8.26
CA ALA A 144 -4.69 -3.42 -9.63
C ALA A 144 -3.32 -3.14 -10.28
N HIS A 145 -2.52 -2.23 -9.68
CA HIS A 145 -1.15 -1.93 -10.10
C HIS A 145 -0.11 -2.92 -9.56
N MET A 146 -0.42 -3.71 -8.51
CA MET A 146 0.55 -4.62 -7.85
C MET A 146 0.76 -5.93 -8.58
N ALA A 147 -0.23 -6.43 -9.29
CA ALA A 147 -0.05 -7.57 -10.17
C ALA A 147 0.63 -7.15 -11.46
N LYS A 148 1.32 -8.07 -12.12
CA LYS A 148 1.73 -7.81 -13.50
C LYS A 148 0.48 -7.50 -14.31
N ALA A 149 0.49 -6.38 -15.03
CA ALA A 149 -0.69 -5.95 -15.79
C ALA A 149 -1.16 -7.02 -16.80
N SER A 150 -0.26 -7.90 -17.28
CA SER A 150 -0.59 -9.07 -18.08
C SER A 150 -1.41 -10.11 -17.31
N GLU A 151 -1.10 -10.37 -16.03
CA GLU A 151 -1.85 -11.33 -15.21
C GLU A 151 -3.27 -10.84 -14.94
N VAL A 152 -3.42 -9.54 -14.60
CA VAL A 152 -4.74 -8.91 -14.44
C VAL A 152 -5.53 -8.97 -15.73
N PHE A 153 -4.89 -8.61 -16.84
CA PHE A 153 -5.52 -8.64 -18.16
C PHE A 153 -5.99 -10.05 -18.54
N ASP A 154 -5.16 -11.08 -18.30
CA ASP A 154 -5.50 -12.47 -18.57
C ASP A 154 -6.69 -12.98 -17.75
N ILE A 155 -6.77 -12.59 -16.47
CA ILE A 155 -7.89 -12.97 -15.59
C ILE A 155 -9.17 -12.25 -16.04
N VAL A 156 -9.11 -10.92 -16.19
CA VAL A 156 -10.27 -10.09 -16.55
C VAL A 156 -10.83 -10.43 -17.92
N SER A 157 -9.96 -10.79 -18.88
CA SER A 157 -10.38 -11.21 -20.22
C SER A 157 -11.14 -12.55 -20.24
N LYS A 158 -10.89 -13.43 -19.26
CA LYS A 158 -11.62 -14.70 -19.10
C LYS A 158 -12.98 -14.53 -18.41
N CYS A 159 -13.21 -13.44 -17.71
CA CYS A 159 -14.52 -13.08 -17.16
C CYS A 159 -15.39 -12.49 -18.27
N ILE A 160 -15.70 -13.30 -19.31
CA ILE A 160 -16.36 -12.85 -20.55
C ILE A 160 -17.79 -12.35 -20.29
N ASN A 161 -18.50 -12.98 -19.35
CA ASN A 161 -19.87 -12.64 -19.00
C ASN A 161 -19.96 -11.57 -17.91
N ALA A 162 -18.82 -11.17 -17.30
CA ALA A 162 -18.82 -10.15 -16.26
C ALA A 162 -19.20 -8.79 -16.85
N LYS A 163 -20.37 -8.30 -16.43
CA LYS A 163 -20.87 -6.97 -16.78
C LYS A 163 -20.07 -5.89 -16.03
N TYR A 164 -19.76 -6.13 -14.75
CA TYR A 164 -19.06 -5.17 -13.91
C TYR A 164 -17.60 -5.58 -13.78
N LYS A 165 -16.69 -4.74 -14.33
CA LYS A 165 -15.23 -4.91 -14.27
C LYS A 165 -14.65 -3.68 -13.60
N ILE A 166 -14.31 -3.80 -12.32
CA ILE A 166 -13.94 -2.65 -11.48
C ILE A 166 -12.52 -2.85 -10.96
N GLY A 167 -11.66 -1.87 -11.21
CA GLY A 167 -10.31 -1.82 -10.68
C GLY A 167 -10.18 -0.71 -9.64
N LEU A 168 -9.46 -0.96 -8.55
CA LEU A 168 -9.15 0.06 -7.55
C LEU A 168 -7.64 0.15 -7.34
N SER A 169 -7.14 1.36 -7.20
CA SER A 169 -5.77 1.62 -6.78
C SER A 169 -5.55 3.08 -6.38
N GLY A 170 -4.60 3.32 -5.49
CA GLY A 170 -4.08 4.67 -5.23
C GLY A 170 -3.17 5.17 -6.35
N THR A 171 -2.56 4.25 -7.11
CA THR A 171 -1.54 4.52 -8.12
C THR A 171 -1.84 3.77 -9.42
N LEU A 172 -1.25 4.23 -10.52
CA LEU A 172 -1.26 3.55 -11.82
C LEU A 172 0.15 3.05 -12.15
N PRO A 173 0.28 2.00 -12.99
CA PRO A 173 1.60 1.61 -13.50
C PRO A 173 2.33 2.76 -14.18
N GLU A 174 3.65 2.85 -13.97
CA GLU A 174 4.50 3.85 -14.64
C GLU A 174 4.71 3.49 -16.11
N ASP A 175 4.84 2.20 -16.41
CA ASP A 175 5.01 1.70 -17.77
C ASP A 175 3.75 1.96 -18.62
N PRO A 176 3.87 2.59 -19.80
CA PRO A 176 2.73 2.91 -20.67
C PRO A 176 1.97 1.68 -21.17
N ALA A 177 2.68 0.57 -21.47
CA ALA A 177 2.05 -0.65 -21.97
C ALA A 177 1.24 -1.33 -20.87
N ASP A 178 1.76 -1.37 -19.64
CA ASP A 178 1.05 -1.90 -18.50
C ASP A 178 -0.15 -1.02 -18.12
N ARG A 179 0.02 0.30 -18.21
CA ARG A 179 -1.09 1.24 -18.04
C ARG A 179 -2.21 1.00 -19.06
N MET A 180 -1.85 0.77 -20.31
CA MET A 180 -2.83 0.48 -21.37
C MET A 180 -3.62 -0.79 -21.09
N LYS A 181 -2.97 -1.88 -20.63
CA LYS A 181 -3.67 -3.12 -20.25
C LYS A 181 -4.70 -2.88 -19.15
N ILE A 182 -4.35 -2.10 -18.12
CA ILE A 182 -5.26 -1.74 -17.03
C ILE A 182 -6.45 -0.90 -17.56
N LEU A 183 -6.18 0.04 -18.45
CA LEU A 183 -7.24 0.83 -19.10
C LEU A 183 -8.19 -0.04 -19.93
N CYS A 184 -7.67 -1.03 -20.66
CA CYS A 184 -8.48 -1.99 -21.42
C CYS A 184 -9.40 -2.81 -20.51
N CYS A 185 -8.94 -3.18 -19.31
CA CYS A 185 -9.74 -3.93 -18.35
C CYS A 185 -10.87 -3.12 -17.72
N PHE A 186 -10.56 -1.90 -17.27
CA PHE A 186 -11.42 -1.15 -16.36
C PHE A 186 -11.85 0.23 -16.87
N GLY A 187 -11.38 0.66 -18.04
CA GLY A 187 -11.66 1.99 -18.56
C GLY A 187 -10.77 3.09 -17.96
N LYS A 188 -11.13 4.36 -18.25
CA LYS A 188 -10.37 5.53 -17.82
C LYS A 188 -10.45 5.72 -16.30
N PRO A 189 -9.31 5.95 -15.61
CA PRO A 189 -9.30 6.19 -14.18
C PRO A 189 -10.05 7.46 -13.81
N LYS A 190 -10.91 7.36 -12.81
CA LYS A 190 -11.55 8.52 -12.17
C LYS A 190 -11.02 8.67 -10.75
N THR A 191 -10.46 9.83 -10.44
CA THR A 191 -9.98 10.16 -9.10
C THR A 191 -11.13 10.66 -8.26
N TYR A 192 -11.39 9.99 -7.13
CA TYR A 192 -12.46 10.35 -6.20
C TYR A 192 -11.93 11.13 -5.00
N ILE A 193 -10.73 10.80 -4.55
CA ILE A 193 -10.05 11.53 -3.48
C ILE A 193 -8.53 11.42 -3.64
N THR A 194 -7.83 12.54 -3.49
CA THR A 194 -6.36 12.61 -3.43
C THR A 194 -5.89 12.55 -1.99
N THR A 195 -4.59 12.34 -1.78
CA THR A 195 -3.99 12.41 -0.44
C THR A 195 -4.19 13.79 0.19
N GLN A 196 -3.97 14.86 -0.58
CA GLN A 196 -4.22 16.21 -0.10
C GLN A 196 -5.70 16.43 0.27
N GLY A 197 -6.63 15.92 -0.55
CA GLY A 197 -8.06 15.99 -0.23
C GLY A 197 -8.45 15.28 1.07
N LEU A 198 -7.77 14.18 1.45
CA LEU A 198 -7.95 13.54 2.75
C LEU A 198 -7.40 14.42 3.89
N ILE A 199 -6.24 15.05 3.69
CA ILE A 199 -5.62 15.95 4.67
C ILE A 199 -6.51 17.17 4.91
N ASP A 200 -6.99 17.82 3.85
CA ASP A 200 -7.83 19.02 3.91
C ASP A 200 -9.16 18.75 4.64
N ARG A 201 -9.66 17.53 4.57
CA ARG A 201 -10.87 17.08 5.29
C ARG A 201 -10.59 16.58 6.71
N GLY A 202 -9.33 16.60 7.18
CA GLY A 202 -8.95 16.06 8.48
C GLY A 202 -9.04 14.53 8.59
N LEU A 203 -9.11 13.81 7.47
CA LEU A 203 -9.20 12.34 7.41
C LEU A 203 -7.83 11.68 7.30
N ALA A 204 -6.77 12.46 7.12
CA ALA A 204 -5.39 12.01 7.13
C ALA A 204 -4.50 13.02 7.87
N THR A 205 -3.39 12.52 8.42
CA THR A 205 -2.40 13.37 9.09
C THR A 205 -1.63 14.19 8.05
N PRO A 206 -1.45 15.50 8.22
CA PRO A 206 -0.58 16.32 7.39
C PRO A 206 0.83 15.76 7.30
N VAL A 207 1.48 15.87 6.12
CA VAL A 207 2.84 15.40 5.91
C VAL A 207 3.81 16.57 5.70
N SER A 208 4.99 16.44 6.30
CA SER A 208 6.14 17.33 6.06
C SER A 208 7.28 16.51 5.49
N ILE A 209 7.73 16.82 4.27
CA ILE A 209 8.82 16.13 3.59
C ILE A 209 10.10 16.96 3.67
N SER A 210 11.11 16.40 4.34
CA SER A 210 12.45 16.96 4.43
C SER A 210 13.41 16.10 3.61
N VAL A 211 13.87 16.62 2.48
CA VAL A 211 14.88 15.97 1.65
C VAL A 211 16.26 16.36 2.15
N ILE A 212 17.11 15.37 2.43
CA ILE A 212 18.53 15.54 2.70
C ILE A 212 19.27 15.14 1.43
N ASN A 213 19.63 16.13 0.61
CA ASN A 213 20.39 15.92 -0.62
C ASN A 213 21.87 15.78 -0.28
N ILE A 214 22.37 14.56 -0.41
CA ILE A 214 23.73 14.18 0.04
C ILE A 214 24.71 14.32 -1.13
N ASN A 215 25.65 15.23 -1.01
CA ASN A 215 26.78 15.36 -1.92
C ASN A 215 27.97 14.57 -1.39
N TYR A 216 28.72 13.98 -2.30
CA TYR A 216 29.86 13.12 -2.00
C TYR A 216 31.16 13.72 -2.56
N ASN A 217 32.24 13.68 -1.77
CA ASN A 217 33.55 14.12 -2.21
C ASN A 217 34.30 13.05 -3.03
N VAL A 218 33.59 12.05 -3.56
CA VAL A 218 34.12 10.96 -4.34
C VAL A 218 33.40 10.80 -5.67
N SER A 219 34.07 10.30 -6.68
CA SER A 219 33.46 9.92 -7.96
C SER A 219 33.12 8.45 -7.94
N LEU A 220 31.88 8.12 -8.30
CA LEU A 220 31.37 6.75 -8.30
C LEU A 220 31.17 6.27 -9.74
N LYS A 221 31.85 5.18 -10.11
CA LYS A 221 31.77 4.52 -11.42
C LYS A 221 31.31 3.07 -11.24
N GLY A 222 30.92 2.43 -12.31
CA GLY A 222 30.48 1.03 -12.32
C GLY A 222 28.98 0.87 -12.55
N ASP A 223 28.53 -0.35 -12.50
CA ASP A 223 27.13 -0.72 -12.67
C ASP A 223 26.28 -0.39 -11.42
N TYR A 224 24.96 -0.65 -11.53
CA TYR A 224 24.03 -0.42 -10.42
C TYR A 224 24.44 -1.13 -9.14
N HIS A 225 24.85 -2.40 -9.24
CA HIS A 225 25.18 -3.20 -8.06
C HIS A 225 26.42 -2.69 -7.33
N THR A 226 27.44 -2.30 -8.08
CA THR A 226 28.68 -1.71 -7.56
C THR A 226 28.39 -0.39 -6.86
N GLN A 227 27.63 0.49 -7.50
CA GLN A 227 27.28 1.79 -6.92
C GLN A 227 26.40 1.66 -5.68
N LEU A 228 25.44 0.73 -5.70
CA LEU A 228 24.59 0.46 -4.55
C LEU A 228 25.36 -0.16 -3.38
N LYS A 229 26.35 -1.05 -3.68
CA LYS A 229 27.25 -1.60 -2.66
C LYS A 229 28.01 -0.48 -1.96
N PHE A 230 28.58 0.44 -2.72
CA PHE A 230 29.26 1.62 -2.17
C PHE A 230 28.36 2.37 -1.18
N LEU A 231 27.13 2.74 -1.57
CA LEU A 231 26.23 3.48 -0.69
C LEU A 231 25.89 2.74 0.60
N LYS A 232 25.75 1.42 0.55
CA LYS A 232 25.48 0.59 1.73
C LYS A 232 26.67 0.51 2.70
N GLU A 233 27.88 0.57 2.16
CA GLU A 233 29.13 0.41 2.93
C GLU A 233 29.77 1.76 3.30
N TYR A 234 29.30 2.88 2.73
CA TYR A 234 29.90 4.19 2.98
C TYR A 234 29.58 4.70 4.38
N ASP A 235 30.55 4.63 5.26
CA ASP A 235 30.43 4.91 6.69
C ASP A 235 29.87 6.31 7.02
N PRO A 236 30.27 7.42 6.37
CA PRO A 236 29.68 8.74 6.66
C PRO A 236 28.17 8.80 6.40
N ARG A 237 27.68 8.12 5.34
CA ARG A 237 26.26 8.03 5.04
C ARG A 237 25.50 7.22 6.09
N ASN A 238 26.06 6.09 6.50
CA ASN A 238 25.45 5.25 7.52
C ASN A 238 25.40 5.97 8.88
N LYS A 239 26.46 6.68 9.27
CA LYS A 239 26.47 7.54 10.46
C LYS A 239 25.40 8.63 10.40
N LEU A 240 25.18 9.24 9.22
CA LEU A 240 24.11 10.21 9.02
C LEU A 240 22.74 9.59 9.29
N ILE A 241 22.46 8.39 8.76
CA ILE A 241 21.19 7.67 8.98
C ILE A 241 20.98 7.38 10.47
N ILE A 242 22.02 6.87 11.15
CA ILE A 242 21.98 6.50 12.56
C ILE A 242 21.76 7.73 13.43
N ASN A 243 22.53 8.80 13.22
CA ASN A 243 22.43 10.05 13.98
C ASN A 243 21.06 10.71 13.77
N LEU A 244 20.58 10.77 12.53
CA LEU A 244 19.22 11.24 12.23
C LEU A 244 18.18 10.42 13.00
N THR A 245 18.24 9.09 12.88
CA THR A 245 17.28 8.19 13.54
C THR A 245 17.26 8.38 15.04
N ASN A 246 18.41 8.52 15.68
CA ASN A 246 18.51 8.71 17.12
C ASN A 246 18.09 10.11 17.59
N SER A 247 18.12 11.11 16.73
CA SER A 247 17.68 12.48 17.04
C SER A 247 16.16 12.67 16.98
N LEU A 248 15.45 11.76 16.34
CA LEU A 248 14.01 11.87 16.13
C LEU A 248 13.23 11.45 17.37
N LYS A 249 12.20 12.23 17.72
CA LYS A 249 11.24 11.90 18.77
C LYS A 249 9.98 11.30 18.17
N GLY A 250 9.38 10.36 18.88
CA GLY A 250 8.23 9.58 18.42
C GLY A 250 8.62 8.36 17.60
N ASN A 251 7.66 7.50 17.33
CA ASN A 251 7.89 6.26 16.60
C ASN A 251 8.44 6.55 15.20
N THR A 252 9.59 5.98 14.89
CA THR A 252 10.34 6.23 13.66
C THR A 252 10.51 4.95 12.86
N LEU A 253 10.10 4.97 11.59
CA LEU A 253 10.28 3.88 10.64
C LEU A 253 11.45 4.18 9.71
N VAL A 254 12.47 3.33 9.74
CA VAL A 254 13.63 3.38 8.84
C VAL A 254 13.46 2.33 7.77
N LEU A 255 13.31 2.75 6.51
CA LEU A 255 13.07 1.86 5.38
C LEU A 255 14.35 1.58 4.61
N PHE A 256 14.64 0.30 4.44
CA PHE A 256 15.79 -0.19 3.68
C PHE A 256 15.37 -1.13 2.53
N GLN A 257 16.27 -1.32 1.57
CA GLN A 257 16.04 -2.24 0.44
C GLN A 257 16.69 -3.62 0.66
N HIS A 258 17.89 -3.69 1.20
CA HIS A 258 18.68 -4.91 1.36
C HIS A 258 18.78 -5.33 2.82
N THR A 259 18.42 -6.57 3.13
CA THR A 259 18.34 -7.10 4.50
C THR A 259 19.66 -6.99 5.27
N VAL A 260 20.81 -7.23 4.61
CA VAL A 260 22.12 -7.10 5.24
C VAL A 260 22.40 -5.67 5.70
N HIS A 261 22.05 -4.66 4.88
CA HIS A 261 22.17 -3.26 5.27
C HIS A 261 21.21 -2.90 6.41
N GLY A 262 19.98 -3.44 6.39
CA GLY A 262 19.03 -3.26 7.48
C GLY A 262 19.53 -3.81 8.82
N TYR A 263 20.14 -4.99 8.83
CA TYR A 263 20.78 -5.56 10.03
C TYR A 263 21.95 -4.69 10.51
N TYR A 264 22.79 -4.21 9.60
CA TYR A 264 23.88 -3.30 9.94
C TYR A 264 23.35 -2.04 10.63
N LEU A 265 22.36 -1.37 10.06
CA LEU A 265 21.75 -0.17 10.64
C LEU A 265 21.16 -0.46 12.03
N MET A 266 20.45 -1.58 12.19
CA MET A 266 19.90 -1.96 13.48
C MET A 266 21.01 -2.18 14.51
N TYR A 267 22.06 -2.93 14.17
CA TYR A 267 23.20 -3.18 15.04
C TYR A 267 23.86 -1.88 15.50
N GLU A 268 24.13 -0.97 14.59
CA GLU A 268 24.78 0.30 14.89
C GLU A 268 23.86 1.26 15.69
N ILE A 269 22.53 1.20 15.51
CA ILE A 269 21.59 1.93 16.34
C ILE A 269 21.62 1.41 17.80
N PHE A 270 21.64 0.09 18.01
CA PHE A 270 21.82 -0.47 19.35
C PHE A 270 23.15 -0.01 19.97
N ARG A 271 24.23 -0.16 19.22
CA ARG A 271 25.57 0.23 19.67
C ARG A 271 25.68 1.72 20.00
N SER A 272 25.12 2.59 19.19
CA SER A 272 25.11 4.04 19.43
C SER A 272 24.32 4.46 20.68
N ARG A 273 23.43 3.59 21.16
CA ARG A 273 22.70 3.74 22.43
C ARG A 273 23.40 3.06 23.60
N GLY A 274 24.63 2.58 23.44
CA GLY A 274 25.41 1.90 24.49
C GLY A 274 24.94 0.45 24.76
N ILE A 275 24.13 -0.15 23.89
CA ILE A 275 23.59 -1.49 24.07
C ILE A 275 24.47 -2.47 23.29
N GLN A 276 25.10 -3.41 23.99
CA GLN A 276 25.86 -4.49 23.36
C GLN A 276 24.93 -5.64 22.99
N ILE A 277 24.93 -6.02 21.70
CA ILE A 277 24.13 -7.11 21.16
C ILE A 277 24.98 -8.02 20.27
N GLN A 278 24.61 -9.30 20.23
CA GLN A 278 25.15 -10.29 19.29
C GLN A 278 24.11 -10.59 18.21
N GLN A 279 24.55 -11.14 17.08
CA GLN A 279 23.65 -11.49 15.98
C GLN A 279 22.53 -12.45 16.41
N LYS A 280 22.79 -13.40 17.32
CA LYS A 280 21.79 -14.32 17.90
C LYS A 280 20.68 -13.60 18.66
N ASP A 281 20.97 -12.43 19.24
CA ASP A 281 20.00 -11.65 20.02
C ASP A 281 18.98 -10.96 19.10
N ILE A 282 19.33 -10.77 17.82
CA ILE A 282 18.49 -10.13 16.82
C ILE A 282 17.63 -11.14 16.04
N THR A 283 18.16 -12.37 15.83
CA THR A 283 17.54 -13.41 14.97
C THR A 283 17.04 -14.63 15.73
N GLY A 284 17.41 -14.78 17.01
CA GLY A 284 17.08 -15.93 17.86
C GLY A 284 15.66 -15.88 18.46
N LYS A 285 15.33 -16.93 19.22
CA LYS A 285 14.01 -17.04 19.91
C LYS A 285 13.68 -15.86 20.84
N ASN A 286 14.70 -15.22 21.42
CA ASN A 286 14.54 -14.09 22.33
C ASN A 286 14.61 -12.73 21.63
N ALA A 287 14.70 -12.70 20.28
CA ALA A 287 14.85 -11.46 19.52
C ALA A 287 13.72 -10.44 19.81
N LEU A 288 12.47 -10.90 19.89
CA LEU A 288 11.33 -10.01 20.16
C LEU A 288 11.40 -9.41 21.57
N VAL A 289 11.85 -10.17 22.57
CA VAL A 289 12.00 -9.69 23.96
C VAL A 289 13.05 -8.57 24.01
N MET A 290 14.22 -8.80 23.41
CA MET A 290 15.31 -7.82 23.31
C MET A 290 14.86 -6.56 22.56
N GLN A 291 14.19 -6.73 21.42
CA GLN A 291 13.66 -5.64 20.64
C GLN A 291 12.61 -4.81 21.42
N THR A 292 11.74 -5.47 22.16
CA THR A 292 10.70 -4.79 22.97
C THR A 292 11.31 -4.02 24.13
N GLN A 293 12.28 -4.59 24.81
CA GLN A 293 12.97 -3.96 25.94
C GLN A 293 13.64 -2.64 25.53
N HIS A 294 14.26 -2.61 24.34
CA HIS A 294 14.99 -1.45 23.84
C HIS A 294 14.22 -0.60 22.85
N LYS A 295 12.98 -0.97 22.53
CA LYS A 295 12.10 -0.32 21.55
C LYS A 295 12.74 -0.17 20.16
N ILE A 296 13.52 -1.17 19.74
CA ILE A 296 14.13 -1.23 18.42
C ILE A 296 13.70 -2.53 17.76
N TYR A 297 12.90 -2.41 16.69
CA TYR A 297 12.26 -3.54 16.01
C TYR A 297 12.82 -3.73 14.61
N PHE A 298 12.99 -4.99 14.21
CA PHE A 298 13.39 -5.34 12.85
C PHE A 298 12.28 -6.14 12.17
N ILE A 299 11.84 -5.68 11.01
CA ILE A 299 10.76 -6.32 10.26
C ILE A 299 11.24 -6.59 8.82
N ASN A 300 11.33 -7.86 8.47
CA ASN A 300 11.64 -8.32 7.12
C ASN A 300 10.67 -9.40 6.65
N GLY A 301 10.85 -9.89 5.41
CA GLY A 301 9.99 -10.90 4.81
C GLY A 301 9.99 -12.26 5.51
N SER A 302 11.04 -12.61 6.27
CA SER A 302 11.17 -13.88 6.98
C SER A 302 10.43 -13.94 8.32
N ILE A 303 9.95 -12.80 8.83
CA ILE A 303 9.19 -12.77 10.08
C ILE A 303 7.77 -13.27 9.82
N GLU A 304 7.33 -14.25 10.59
CA GLU A 304 5.98 -14.81 10.54
C GLU A 304 4.90 -13.72 10.75
N GLY A 305 3.76 -13.86 10.08
CA GLY A 305 2.66 -12.89 10.14
C GLY A 305 2.20 -12.61 11.56
N LYS A 306 2.16 -13.64 12.43
CA LYS A 306 1.78 -13.54 13.83
C LYS A 306 2.69 -12.62 14.65
N ASN A 307 3.99 -12.71 14.41
CA ASN A 307 4.99 -11.85 15.08
C ASN A 307 4.90 -10.40 14.59
N ARG A 308 4.58 -10.16 13.31
CA ARG A 308 4.35 -8.82 12.79
C ARG A 308 3.14 -8.15 13.44
N GLU A 309 2.07 -8.91 13.66
CA GLU A 309 0.88 -8.42 14.35
C GLU A 309 1.15 -8.09 15.82
N THR A 310 1.93 -8.92 16.49
CA THR A 310 2.38 -8.65 17.86
C THR A 310 3.19 -7.35 17.93
N ILE A 311 4.17 -7.17 17.03
CA ILE A 311 4.96 -5.93 16.96
C ILE A 311 4.04 -4.72 16.70
N ARG A 312 3.08 -4.84 15.81
CA ARG A 312 2.10 -3.76 15.53
C ARG A 312 1.33 -3.35 16.79
N ASN A 313 0.78 -4.32 17.51
CA ASN A 313 0.00 -4.06 18.72
C ASN A 313 0.85 -3.38 19.83
N ILE A 314 2.11 -3.78 19.95
CA ILE A 314 3.07 -3.14 20.86
C ILE A 314 3.32 -1.69 20.44
N LEU A 315 3.54 -1.43 19.15
CA LEU A 315 3.83 -0.10 18.62
C LEU A 315 2.66 0.89 18.75
N ASP A 316 1.42 0.41 18.76
CA ASP A 316 0.26 1.27 18.96
C ASP A 316 0.23 1.90 20.37
N THR A 317 0.90 1.30 21.34
CA THR A 317 0.99 1.78 22.73
C THR A 317 2.35 2.38 23.10
N GLN A 318 3.41 2.03 22.38
CA GLN A 318 4.76 2.52 22.63
C GLN A 318 5.03 3.89 21.99
N THR A 319 5.93 4.65 22.62
CA THR A 319 6.47 5.90 22.10
C THR A 319 7.99 5.79 21.95
N ASP A 320 8.54 6.56 21.01
CA ASP A 320 9.99 6.62 20.72
C ASP A 320 10.62 5.29 20.30
N ALA A 321 9.82 4.43 19.65
CA ALA A 321 10.30 3.19 19.07
C ALA A 321 10.92 3.42 17.70
N VAL A 322 12.01 2.69 17.42
CA VAL A 322 12.65 2.63 16.08
C VAL A 322 12.27 1.31 15.42
N ILE A 323 11.69 1.39 14.25
CA ILE A 323 11.30 0.25 13.42
C ILE A 323 12.18 0.26 12.17
N ILE A 324 12.94 -0.78 11.95
CA ILE A 324 13.81 -0.94 10.79
C ILE A 324 13.18 -2.00 9.89
N ALA A 325 12.71 -1.62 8.72
CA ALA A 325 11.91 -2.51 7.88
C ALA A 325 12.29 -2.44 6.40
N ASN A 326 12.09 -3.55 5.69
CA ASN A 326 12.25 -3.58 4.25
C ASN A 326 11.05 -2.91 3.56
N TYR A 327 11.30 -2.16 2.48
CA TYR A 327 10.24 -1.53 1.67
C TYR A 327 9.16 -2.55 1.25
N SER A 328 9.54 -3.74 0.78
CA SER A 328 8.57 -4.76 0.34
C SER A 328 7.71 -5.30 1.47
N THR A 329 8.28 -5.47 2.66
CA THR A 329 7.54 -5.98 3.83
C THR A 329 6.52 -4.95 4.32
N MET A 330 6.88 -3.68 4.26
CA MET A 330 5.96 -2.61 4.64
C MET A 330 4.87 -2.41 3.59
N SER A 331 5.09 -2.72 2.31
CA SER A 331 4.03 -2.64 1.28
C SER A 331 2.90 -3.66 1.51
N THR A 332 3.15 -4.77 2.22
CA THR A 332 2.25 -5.92 2.34
C THR A 332 1.46 -6.03 3.65
N GLY A 333 1.35 -4.99 4.50
CA GLY A 333 0.36 -5.07 5.58
C GLY A 333 0.72 -4.61 6.98
N ALA A 334 1.90 -4.03 7.25
CA ALA A 334 2.14 -3.46 8.56
C ALA A 334 1.38 -2.13 8.74
N ASN A 335 0.28 -2.18 9.47
CA ASN A 335 -0.58 -1.03 9.76
C ASN A 335 -0.21 -0.40 11.09
N ILE A 336 0.74 0.54 11.11
CA ILE A 336 1.16 1.25 12.32
C ILE A 336 0.49 2.63 12.32
N LYS A 337 -0.51 2.84 13.19
CA LYS A 337 -1.21 4.13 13.31
C LYS A 337 -0.34 5.19 14.00
N ASN A 338 0.38 4.78 15.03
CA ASN A 338 1.22 5.65 15.84
C ASN A 338 2.63 5.86 15.25
N LEU A 339 2.71 6.20 13.95
CA LEU A 339 3.96 6.45 13.24
C LEU A 339 4.17 7.96 13.05
N HIS A 340 5.23 8.52 13.65
CA HIS A 340 5.53 9.95 13.63
C HIS A 340 6.53 10.31 12.52
N ASN A 341 7.55 9.47 12.34
CA ASN A 341 8.64 9.74 11.40
C ASN A 341 8.90 8.54 10.48
N MET A 342 9.34 8.84 9.28
CA MET A 342 9.83 7.85 8.32
C MET A 342 11.15 8.33 7.71
N VAL A 343 12.12 7.42 7.58
CA VAL A 343 13.41 7.69 6.96
C VAL A 343 13.58 6.75 5.77
N PHE A 344 13.74 7.30 4.57
CA PHE A 344 14.15 6.53 3.39
C PHE A 344 15.67 6.35 3.42
N ALA A 345 16.12 5.23 3.99
CA ALA A 345 17.53 4.95 4.20
C ALA A 345 18.24 4.31 2.98
N SER A 346 17.49 3.84 1.99
CA SER A 346 18.04 3.30 0.73
C SER A 346 17.52 4.07 -0.47
N PRO A 347 18.32 4.17 -1.55
CA PRO A 347 17.87 4.81 -2.79
C PRO A 347 16.56 4.21 -3.28
N LEU A 348 15.60 5.05 -3.64
CA LEU A 348 14.26 4.65 -4.06
C LEU A 348 13.82 5.50 -5.25
N LYS A 349 13.35 4.83 -6.31
CA LYS A 349 12.83 5.49 -7.51
C LYS A 349 11.33 5.23 -7.70
N SER A 350 10.84 4.04 -7.34
CA SER A 350 9.47 3.60 -7.61
C SER A 350 8.42 4.51 -6.98
N TYR A 351 7.60 5.14 -7.82
CA TYR A 351 6.45 5.95 -7.45
C TYR A 351 5.50 5.19 -6.52
N VAL A 352 5.17 3.95 -6.88
CA VAL A 352 4.26 3.10 -6.10
C VAL A 352 4.78 2.89 -4.68
N THR A 353 6.07 2.51 -4.56
CA THR A 353 6.68 2.26 -3.25
C THR A 353 6.74 3.53 -2.40
N VAL A 354 7.09 4.67 -3.00
CA VAL A 354 7.12 5.98 -2.32
C VAL A 354 5.73 6.34 -1.79
N THR A 355 4.72 6.34 -2.65
CA THR A 355 3.36 6.76 -2.30
C THR A 355 2.71 5.84 -1.28
N GLN A 356 2.88 4.53 -1.42
CA GLN A 356 2.38 3.56 -0.44
C GLN A 356 3.08 3.68 0.91
N SER A 357 4.40 3.94 0.93
CA SER A 357 5.13 4.16 2.17
C SER A 357 4.63 5.40 2.90
N ILE A 358 4.49 6.52 2.19
CA ILE A 358 3.94 7.77 2.76
C ILE A 358 2.53 7.53 3.30
N GLY A 359 1.66 6.89 2.52
CA GLY A 359 0.27 6.63 2.89
C GLY A 359 0.09 5.91 4.24
N ARG A 360 1.09 5.13 4.68
CA ARG A 360 1.08 4.48 5.99
C ARG A 360 1.30 5.46 7.14
N GLY A 361 2.12 6.48 6.92
CA GLY A 361 2.37 7.52 7.89
C GLY A 361 1.21 8.51 8.05
N LEU A 362 0.31 8.58 7.07
CA LEU A 362 -0.79 9.54 7.07
C LEU A 362 -1.98 9.15 7.96
N ARG A 363 -2.01 7.95 8.53
CA ARG A 363 -3.11 7.50 9.38
C ARG A 363 -3.24 8.37 10.64
N LEU A 364 -4.46 8.72 10.97
CA LEU A 364 -4.74 9.53 12.15
C LEU A 364 -4.37 8.79 13.44
N HIS A 365 -3.74 9.51 14.35
CA HIS A 365 -3.50 9.06 15.72
C HIS A 365 -3.45 10.25 16.66
N LYS A 366 -4.00 10.12 17.87
CA LYS A 366 -4.11 11.21 18.86
C LYS A 366 -2.78 11.84 19.30
N SER A 367 -1.68 11.07 19.21
CA SER A 367 -0.33 11.55 19.57
C SER A 367 0.38 12.30 18.43
N LYS A 368 -0.24 12.39 17.23
CA LYS A 368 0.44 12.83 16.04
C LYS A 368 -0.32 13.97 15.36
N GLN A 369 0.29 15.14 15.25
CA GLN A 369 -0.26 16.29 14.51
C GLN A 369 0.27 16.36 13.06
N VAL A 370 1.54 15.96 12.87
CA VAL A 370 2.22 15.95 11.57
C VAL A 370 3.05 14.68 11.44
N PHE A 371 2.97 14.04 10.30
CA PHE A 371 3.87 12.96 9.91
C PHE A 371 5.08 13.54 9.17
N LYS A 372 6.30 13.16 9.58
CA LYS A 372 7.55 13.67 9.01
C LYS A 372 8.25 12.60 8.18
N LEU A 373 8.48 12.88 6.90
CA LEU A 373 9.29 12.05 6.02
C LEU A 373 10.68 12.69 5.85
N TYR A 374 11.71 11.91 6.09
CA TYR A 374 13.10 12.24 5.79
C TYR A 374 13.58 11.41 4.60
N ASP A 375 13.71 12.06 3.47
CA ASP A 375 14.16 11.44 2.21
C ASP A 375 15.64 11.69 1.99
N LEU A 376 16.47 10.65 2.18
CA LEU A 376 17.90 10.74 1.89
C LEU A 376 18.11 10.53 0.38
N ALA A 377 18.49 11.61 -0.30
CA ALA A 377 18.71 11.65 -1.73
C ALA A 377 20.21 11.66 -2.04
N ASP A 378 20.70 10.59 -2.62
CA ASP A 378 22.13 10.42 -2.92
C ASP A 378 22.47 11.12 -4.25
N ASN A 379 23.15 12.29 -4.19
CA ASN A 379 23.57 13.03 -5.36
C ASN A 379 24.91 12.51 -5.92
N ILE A 380 24.92 11.22 -6.29
CA ILE A 380 26.11 10.54 -6.83
C ILE A 380 25.72 9.50 -7.88
N GLY A 381 26.56 9.33 -8.89
CA GLY A 381 26.43 8.29 -9.91
C GLY A 381 25.02 8.25 -10.55
N ILE A 382 24.47 7.06 -10.66
CA ILE A 382 23.14 6.84 -11.24
C ILE A 382 21.98 7.28 -10.33
N PHE A 383 22.25 7.54 -9.05
CA PHE A 383 21.21 7.94 -8.08
C PHE A 383 20.85 9.43 -8.16
N LYS A 384 21.68 10.25 -8.83
CA LYS A 384 21.44 11.71 -8.98
C LYS A 384 20.06 12.08 -9.50
N SER A 385 19.54 11.31 -10.44
CA SER A 385 18.24 11.59 -11.07
C SER A 385 17.03 11.17 -10.22
N GLN A 386 17.24 10.35 -9.18
CA GLN A 386 16.13 9.73 -8.44
C GLN A 386 15.35 10.75 -7.61
N LEU A 387 15.98 11.76 -7.04
CA LEU A 387 15.28 12.82 -6.32
C LEU A 387 14.31 13.58 -7.23
N ASN A 388 14.80 14.07 -8.38
CA ASN A 388 13.93 14.80 -9.32
C ASN A 388 12.78 13.93 -9.81
N HIS A 389 13.01 12.64 -10.01
CA HIS A 389 11.96 11.70 -10.36
C HIS A 389 10.90 11.62 -9.25
N ARG A 390 11.29 11.41 -7.97
CA ARG A 390 10.34 11.37 -6.85
C ARG A 390 9.55 12.66 -6.68
N ILE A 391 10.21 13.80 -6.83
CA ILE A 391 9.52 15.12 -6.75
C ILE A 391 8.42 15.17 -7.80
N LYS A 392 8.75 14.95 -9.07
CA LYS A 392 7.81 15.08 -10.19
C LYS A 392 6.71 14.02 -10.23
N THR A 393 7.02 12.79 -9.78
CA THR A 393 6.06 11.68 -9.91
C THR A 393 5.30 11.37 -8.64
N SER A 394 5.87 11.70 -7.46
CA SER A 394 5.31 11.28 -6.18
C SER A 394 4.91 12.44 -5.27
N TYR A 395 5.72 13.51 -5.19
CA TYR A 395 5.47 14.57 -4.22
C TYR A 395 4.56 15.66 -4.77
N GLU A 396 4.92 16.23 -5.94
CA GLU A 396 4.13 17.29 -6.59
C GLU A 396 2.70 16.86 -6.96
N PRO A 397 2.48 15.65 -7.57
CA PRO A 397 1.12 15.22 -7.93
C PRO A 397 0.19 14.96 -6.75
N GLU A 398 0.75 14.69 -5.57
CA GLU A 398 -0.01 14.53 -4.32
C GLU A 398 -0.15 15.85 -3.54
N GLY A 399 0.42 16.97 -4.03
CA GLY A 399 0.37 18.29 -3.41
C GLY A 399 1.32 18.46 -2.21
N PHE A 400 2.31 17.58 -2.04
CA PHE A 400 3.21 17.65 -0.88
C PHE A 400 4.25 18.78 -1.05
N GLN A 401 4.41 19.56 0.01
CA GLN A 401 5.50 20.53 0.09
C GLN A 401 6.80 19.83 0.50
N VAL A 402 7.87 20.11 -0.24
CA VAL A 402 9.18 19.50 -0.05
C VAL A 402 10.20 20.57 0.36
N ASN A 403 10.86 20.34 1.50
CA ASN A 403 11.98 21.17 1.94
C ASN A 403 13.30 20.43 1.65
N ILE A 404 14.16 21.01 0.84
CA ILE A 404 15.42 20.39 0.41
C ILE A 404 16.61 21.07 1.12
N LYS A 405 17.40 20.26 1.84
CA LYS A 405 18.65 20.69 2.46
C LYS A 405 19.81 19.87 1.88
N SER A 406 20.83 20.52 1.35
CA SER A 406 22.04 19.84 0.87
C SER A 406 23.10 19.78 1.96
N ILE A 407 23.78 18.64 2.03
CA ILE A 407 24.94 18.41 2.88
C ILE A 407 26.04 17.72 2.06
N THR A 408 27.28 17.85 2.47
CA THR A 408 28.42 17.14 1.86
C THR A 408 29.05 16.21 2.89
N ILE A 409 29.34 14.97 2.50
CA ILE A 409 29.93 13.93 3.36
C ILE A 409 31.11 13.25 2.72
#